data_c11af2812b74ff1c938155f121c4b399
#
_entry.id   c11af2812b74ff1c938155f121c4b399
#
_cell.length_a   1.000
_cell.length_b   1.000
_cell.length_c   1.000
_cell.angle_alpha   90.00
_cell.angle_beta   90.00
_cell.angle_gamma   90.00
#
_symmetry.space_group_name_H-M   'P 1'
#
loop_
_entity.id
_entity.type
_entity.pdbx_description
1 polymer ?
#
loop_
_entity_poly.entity_id
_entity_poly.type
_entity_poly.pdbx_seq_one_letter_code
_entity_poly.pdbx_strand_id
1 'polypeptide(L)'
;MRRVSASWSYPFWASISCMICSNIILFLVYRYLNPLCVNWFGTTYNLYFYSFVGLLNSLYVFGLYKRSIYLNRNKLKKFIINNHLFKTATMYNGKEVITDSVELDWVDKNDCIVIRAYKNGEILDDLVKEIGEGLQAFLKLKLIRTKDEAFQTDYVFEIVSDKRLIFSKSQNKKYINKTVIQLTEKIQYDVSKVSHGLTVGSTGSGKTMFINSKILAYAKMKADIFICDPKNADLSLLKYVEGLPKSHIGVSPDKICKILRLVNDEMEGRYEQYFSDKSAFGKTFVDFDLPPVVIFFDEVTAFMKTADKKLVSEAKEYLYSIIMKGRQAGCFVEISMQRPGTEVLDGAIRDQLGCRVALGKMSKDGYRMIFDTADFNYYDSDVIGSGYIIIAGQIIEPTYFETPFFDDDFDFIEELEEYYAGNIFESDE
;
A
#
# COMPACT_ATOMS: atom_id res chain seq x y z
N MET A 1 -4.71 -2.89 -27.86
CA MET A 1 -4.61 -4.17 -27.13
C MET A 1 -5.63 -5.12 -27.74
N ARG A 2 -5.30 -6.41 -27.93
CA ARG A 2 -6.26 -7.37 -28.54
C ARG A 2 -6.89 -8.20 -27.43
N ARG A 3 -8.18 -8.04 -27.23
CA ARG A 3 -9.00 -8.82 -26.29
C ARG A 3 -8.95 -10.31 -26.63
N VAL A 4 -9.08 -11.16 -25.63
CA VAL A 4 -9.07 -12.63 -25.76
C VAL A 4 -10.48 -13.14 -25.52
N SER A 5 -11.00 -13.90 -26.47
CA SER A 5 -12.29 -14.60 -26.39
C SER A 5 -12.10 -16.11 -26.56
N ALA A 6 -13.16 -16.88 -26.41
CA ALA A 6 -13.12 -18.32 -26.63
C ALA A 6 -12.69 -18.71 -28.07
N SER A 7 -13.02 -17.87 -29.07
CA SER A 7 -12.65 -18.07 -30.47
C SER A 7 -11.24 -17.61 -30.83
N TRP A 8 -10.50 -16.98 -29.89
CA TRP A 8 -9.16 -16.44 -30.16
C TRP A 8 -8.17 -17.52 -30.58
N SER A 9 -7.41 -17.29 -31.68
CA SER A 9 -6.37 -18.17 -32.18
C SER A 9 -5.11 -17.40 -32.59
N TYR A 10 -3.94 -17.99 -32.47
CA TYR A 10 -2.65 -17.38 -32.83
C TYR A 10 -1.81 -18.37 -33.68
N PRO A 11 -1.30 -17.94 -34.84
CA PRO A 11 -0.49 -18.78 -35.73
C PRO A 11 0.98 -18.85 -35.23
N PHE A 12 1.24 -19.62 -34.20
CA PHE A 12 2.55 -19.67 -33.49
C PHE A 12 3.67 -20.35 -34.27
N TRP A 13 3.37 -21.46 -34.93
CA TRP A 13 4.39 -22.31 -35.56
C TRP A 13 5.06 -21.69 -36.77
N ALA A 14 4.37 -20.83 -37.51
CA ALA A 14 4.93 -20.18 -38.68
C ALA A 14 6.08 -19.20 -38.36
N SER A 15 6.03 -18.52 -37.21
CA SER A 15 7.07 -17.55 -36.82
C SER A 15 8.35 -18.21 -36.29
N ILE A 16 8.25 -19.37 -35.64
CA ILE A 16 9.42 -20.12 -35.13
C ILE A 16 10.17 -20.82 -36.28
N SER A 17 9.44 -21.46 -37.18
CA SER A 17 10.06 -22.12 -38.34
C SER A 17 10.82 -21.12 -39.22
N CYS A 18 10.25 -19.96 -39.46
CA CYS A 18 10.90 -18.91 -40.25
C CYS A 18 12.22 -18.43 -39.62
N MET A 19 12.25 -18.33 -38.28
CA MET A 19 13.41 -17.82 -37.52
C MET A 19 14.55 -18.84 -37.47
N ILE A 20 14.25 -20.13 -37.33
CA ILE A 20 15.25 -21.20 -37.35
C ILE A 20 15.86 -21.34 -38.77
N CYS A 21 15.02 -21.29 -39.80
CA CYS A 21 15.49 -21.33 -41.17
C CYS A 21 16.37 -20.15 -41.54
N SER A 22 16.03 -18.94 -41.08
CA SER A 22 16.82 -17.73 -41.37
C SER A 22 18.21 -17.78 -40.74
N ASN A 23 18.34 -18.29 -39.49
CA ASN A 23 19.64 -18.42 -38.83
C ASN A 23 20.54 -19.49 -39.47
N ILE A 24 19.97 -20.58 -39.93
CA ILE A 24 20.71 -21.63 -40.66
C ILE A 24 21.22 -21.10 -42.00
N ILE A 25 20.39 -20.44 -42.77
CA ILE A 25 20.73 -19.83 -44.06
C ILE A 25 21.84 -18.79 -43.86
N LEU A 26 21.73 -17.94 -42.85
CA LEU A 26 22.73 -16.92 -42.52
C LEU A 26 24.10 -17.52 -42.18
N PHE A 27 24.12 -18.60 -41.41
CA PHE A 27 25.36 -19.29 -41.07
C PHE A 27 26.01 -19.90 -42.31
N LEU A 28 25.22 -20.51 -43.19
CA LEU A 28 25.72 -21.09 -44.44
C LEU A 28 26.23 -20.04 -45.41
N VAL A 29 25.50 -18.91 -45.54
CA VAL A 29 25.91 -17.76 -46.38
C VAL A 29 27.20 -17.13 -45.84
N TYR A 30 27.31 -16.95 -44.52
CA TYR A 30 28.55 -16.45 -43.90
C TYR A 30 29.74 -17.35 -44.18
N ARG A 31 29.58 -18.65 -43.98
CA ARG A 31 30.66 -19.62 -44.21
C ARG A 31 31.12 -19.66 -45.67
N TYR A 32 30.23 -19.44 -46.63
CA TYR A 32 30.53 -19.46 -48.03
C TYR A 32 31.11 -18.12 -48.53
N LEU A 33 30.60 -16.99 -48.06
CA LEU A 33 31.01 -15.66 -48.53
C LEU A 33 32.20 -15.07 -47.75
N ASN A 34 32.47 -15.55 -46.54
CA ASN A 34 33.53 -14.99 -45.68
C ASN A 34 34.93 -14.96 -46.39
N PRO A 35 35.42 -16.03 -47.09
CA PRO A 35 36.70 -15.97 -47.78
C PRO A 35 36.72 -14.94 -48.93
N LEU A 36 35.60 -14.75 -49.61
CA LEU A 36 35.46 -13.81 -50.72
C LEU A 36 35.31 -12.35 -50.25
N CYS A 37 34.52 -12.11 -49.22
CA CYS A 37 34.24 -10.77 -48.74
C CYS A 37 35.38 -10.16 -47.91
N VAL A 38 36.14 -10.97 -47.17
CA VAL A 38 37.32 -10.48 -46.43
C VAL A 38 38.42 -9.98 -47.40
N ASN A 39 38.56 -10.61 -48.55
CA ASN A 39 39.50 -10.14 -49.59
C ASN A 39 39.08 -8.84 -50.29
N TRP A 40 37.80 -8.52 -50.35
CA TRP A 40 37.25 -7.34 -51.03
C TRP A 40 36.98 -6.15 -50.15
N PHE A 41 36.50 -6.38 -48.90
CA PHE A 41 36.00 -5.33 -48.00
C PHE A 41 36.79 -5.22 -46.69
N GLY A 42 37.82 -6.03 -46.48
CA GLY A 42 38.66 -6.01 -45.27
C GLY A 42 37.89 -6.21 -43.98
N THR A 43 38.35 -5.58 -42.93
CA THR A 43 37.74 -5.71 -41.57
C THR A 43 36.36 -5.09 -41.46
N THR A 44 35.92 -4.22 -42.38
CA THR A 44 34.61 -3.58 -42.38
C THR A 44 33.45 -4.57 -42.60
N TYR A 45 33.70 -5.66 -43.34
CA TYR A 45 32.70 -6.72 -43.53
C TYR A 45 32.30 -7.38 -42.21
N ASN A 46 33.23 -7.60 -41.30
CA ASN A 46 32.94 -8.17 -39.99
C ASN A 46 32.02 -7.24 -39.18
N LEU A 47 32.19 -5.92 -39.30
CA LEU A 47 31.33 -4.94 -38.60
C LEU A 47 29.86 -5.02 -39.08
N TYR A 48 29.66 -5.13 -40.40
CA TYR A 48 28.32 -5.27 -40.99
C TYR A 48 27.70 -6.61 -40.60
N PHE A 49 28.48 -7.69 -40.58
CA PHE A 49 28.01 -9.00 -40.16
C PHE A 49 27.59 -9.01 -38.69
N TYR A 50 28.40 -8.45 -37.78
CA TYR A 50 28.05 -8.36 -36.36
C TYR A 50 26.85 -7.44 -36.11
N SER A 51 26.70 -6.37 -36.85
CA SER A 51 25.52 -5.49 -36.78
C SER A 51 24.25 -6.22 -37.21
N PHE A 52 24.35 -7.06 -38.24
CA PHE A 52 23.24 -7.85 -38.74
C PHE A 52 22.84 -8.99 -37.76
N VAL A 53 23.81 -9.66 -37.16
CA VAL A 53 23.58 -10.66 -36.08
C VAL A 53 22.96 -9.98 -34.87
N GLY A 54 23.38 -8.77 -34.51
CA GLY A 54 22.81 -7.95 -33.45
C GLY A 54 21.31 -7.62 -33.70
N LEU A 55 20.99 -7.24 -34.94
CA LEU A 55 19.60 -7.00 -35.35
C LEU A 55 18.73 -8.26 -35.23
N LEU A 56 19.25 -9.41 -35.66
CA LEU A 56 18.55 -10.69 -35.55
C LEU A 56 18.33 -11.11 -34.09
N ASN A 57 19.32 -10.93 -33.22
CA ASN A 57 19.16 -11.18 -31.80
C ASN A 57 18.11 -10.25 -31.18
N SER A 58 18.05 -8.98 -31.59
CA SER A 58 17.03 -8.03 -31.15
C SER A 58 15.62 -8.47 -31.59
N LEU A 59 15.49 -8.98 -32.82
CA LEU A 59 14.24 -9.56 -33.32
C LEU A 59 13.86 -10.86 -32.57
N TYR A 60 14.84 -11.64 -32.14
CA TYR A 60 14.64 -12.82 -31.30
C TYR A 60 14.12 -12.44 -29.91
N VAL A 61 14.73 -11.47 -29.24
CA VAL A 61 14.28 -10.95 -27.95
C VAL A 61 12.85 -10.39 -28.05
N PHE A 62 12.56 -9.66 -29.13
CA PHE A 62 11.19 -9.18 -29.41
C PHE A 62 10.21 -10.34 -29.63
N GLY A 63 10.65 -11.44 -30.27
CA GLY A 63 9.86 -12.67 -30.41
C GLY A 63 9.58 -13.35 -29.08
N LEU A 64 10.55 -13.40 -28.16
CA LEU A 64 10.36 -13.92 -26.79
C LEU A 64 9.35 -13.06 -25.99
N TYR A 65 9.44 -11.74 -26.10
CA TYR A 65 8.47 -10.82 -25.49
C TYR A 65 7.05 -11.07 -26.02
N LYS A 66 6.89 -11.19 -27.35
CA LYS A 66 5.59 -11.57 -27.94
C LYS A 66 5.12 -12.96 -27.51
N ARG A 67 6.04 -13.91 -27.27
CA ARG A 67 5.72 -15.22 -26.76
C ARG A 67 5.14 -15.16 -25.34
N SER A 68 5.68 -14.32 -24.46
CA SER A 68 5.13 -14.12 -23.11
C SER A 68 3.68 -13.64 -23.17
N ILE A 69 3.41 -12.63 -24.00
CA ILE A 69 2.05 -12.14 -24.24
C ILE A 69 1.12 -13.25 -24.78
N TYR A 70 1.63 -14.09 -25.67
CA TYR A 70 0.90 -15.23 -26.19
C TYR A 70 0.53 -16.25 -25.13
N LEU A 71 1.50 -16.60 -24.26
CA LEU A 71 1.27 -17.57 -23.18
C LEU A 71 0.19 -17.08 -22.20
N ASN A 72 0.23 -15.79 -21.83
CA ASN A 72 -0.77 -15.19 -20.96
C ASN A 72 -2.17 -15.18 -21.61
N ARG A 73 -2.25 -14.82 -22.87
CA ARG A 73 -3.53 -14.88 -23.63
C ARG A 73 -4.07 -16.30 -23.76
N ASN A 74 -3.19 -17.28 -23.97
CA ASN A 74 -3.61 -18.68 -24.03
C ASN A 74 -4.11 -19.20 -22.68
N LYS A 75 -3.54 -18.71 -21.56
CA LYS A 75 -4.08 -18.98 -20.23
C LYS A 75 -5.51 -18.42 -20.07
N LEU A 76 -5.74 -17.17 -20.47
CA LEU A 76 -7.07 -16.56 -20.41
C LEU A 76 -8.08 -17.32 -21.27
N LYS A 77 -7.70 -17.69 -22.49
CA LYS A 77 -8.56 -18.52 -23.34
C LYS A 77 -8.94 -19.85 -22.69
N LYS A 78 -7.96 -20.55 -22.09
CA LYS A 78 -8.22 -21.79 -21.34
C LYS A 78 -9.19 -21.55 -20.19
N PHE A 79 -9.02 -20.44 -19.46
CA PHE A 79 -9.95 -20.08 -18.39
C PHE A 79 -11.38 -19.88 -18.90
N ILE A 80 -11.57 -19.14 -20.00
CA ILE A 80 -12.87 -18.91 -20.63
C ILE A 80 -13.53 -20.24 -21.02
N ILE A 81 -12.75 -21.14 -21.65
CA ILE A 81 -13.27 -22.44 -22.11
C ILE A 81 -13.62 -23.33 -20.92
N ASN A 82 -12.73 -23.46 -19.94
CA ASN A 82 -12.91 -24.37 -18.80
C ASN A 82 -14.09 -23.96 -17.91
N ASN A 83 -14.41 -22.68 -17.85
CA ASN A 83 -15.52 -22.15 -17.04
C ASN A 83 -16.79 -21.87 -17.88
N HIS A 84 -16.83 -22.36 -19.14
CA HIS A 84 -17.98 -22.18 -20.03
C HIS A 84 -18.46 -20.72 -20.15
N LEU A 85 -17.54 -19.75 -20.16
CA LEU A 85 -17.83 -18.32 -20.27
C LEU A 85 -18.07 -17.91 -21.73
N PHE A 86 -18.86 -18.70 -22.44
CA PHE A 86 -19.24 -18.47 -23.85
C PHE A 86 -20.55 -19.19 -24.16
N LYS A 87 -21.20 -18.78 -25.27
CA LYS A 87 -22.40 -19.40 -25.81
C LYS A 87 -22.08 -20.04 -27.14
N THR A 88 -22.78 -21.14 -27.45
CA THR A 88 -22.73 -21.81 -28.75
C THR A 88 -24.11 -21.86 -29.39
N ALA A 89 -24.15 -21.81 -30.72
CA ALA A 89 -25.34 -22.12 -31.51
C ALA A 89 -24.98 -23.21 -32.50
N THR A 90 -25.94 -24.13 -32.71
CA THR A 90 -25.80 -25.21 -33.70
C THR A 90 -26.23 -24.67 -35.07
N MET A 91 -25.29 -24.69 -36.02
CA MET A 91 -25.60 -24.33 -37.40
C MET A 91 -26.44 -25.41 -38.10
N TYR A 92 -27.02 -25.08 -39.26
CA TYR A 92 -27.84 -25.99 -40.12
C TYR A 92 -27.10 -27.29 -40.49
N ASN A 93 -25.76 -27.28 -40.49
CA ASN A 93 -24.93 -28.43 -40.79
C ASN A 93 -24.54 -29.26 -39.53
N GLY A 94 -25.19 -29.03 -38.39
CA GLY A 94 -24.91 -29.72 -37.13
C GLY A 94 -23.63 -29.27 -36.40
N LYS A 95 -22.91 -28.29 -36.92
CA LYS A 95 -21.67 -27.78 -36.32
C LYS A 95 -21.98 -26.71 -35.26
N GLU A 96 -21.44 -26.89 -34.07
CA GLU A 96 -21.51 -25.86 -33.05
C GLU A 96 -20.51 -24.72 -33.33
N VAL A 97 -20.97 -23.49 -33.23
CA VAL A 97 -20.19 -22.27 -33.40
C VAL A 97 -20.38 -21.39 -32.17
N ILE A 98 -19.30 -20.81 -31.69
CA ILE A 98 -19.35 -19.83 -30.60
C ILE A 98 -19.99 -18.55 -31.12
N THR A 99 -21.13 -18.18 -30.53
CA THR A 99 -21.89 -16.97 -30.90
C THR A 99 -21.53 -15.78 -30.03
N ASP A 100 -21.20 -16.02 -28.77
CA ASP A 100 -20.90 -15.00 -27.79
C ASP A 100 -19.85 -15.52 -26.79
N SER A 101 -19.03 -14.66 -26.23
CA SER A 101 -17.96 -15.02 -25.28
C SER A 101 -17.54 -13.83 -24.43
N VAL A 102 -17.30 -14.08 -23.12
CA VAL A 102 -16.60 -13.11 -22.28
C VAL A 102 -15.26 -12.75 -22.92
N GLU A 103 -14.92 -11.48 -22.91
CA GLU A 103 -13.66 -10.95 -23.40
C GLU A 103 -12.76 -10.55 -22.23
N LEU A 104 -11.54 -11.11 -22.17
CA LEU A 104 -10.55 -10.83 -21.16
C LEU A 104 -9.29 -10.21 -21.77
N ASP A 105 -8.63 -9.32 -21.03
CA ASP A 105 -7.29 -8.83 -21.37
C ASP A 105 -6.35 -8.98 -20.17
N TRP A 106 -5.08 -9.17 -20.45
CA TRP A 106 -4.02 -9.34 -19.47
C TRP A 106 -3.10 -8.12 -19.49
N VAL A 107 -3.01 -7.42 -18.37
CA VAL A 107 -2.19 -6.23 -18.22
C VAL A 107 -1.18 -6.47 -17.09
N ASP A 108 0.10 -6.60 -17.45
CA ASP A 108 1.19 -6.68 -16.48
C ASP A 108 1.49 -5.28 -15.93
N LYS A 109 1.58 -5.16 -14.63
CA LYS A 109 2.12 -4.02 -13.89
C LYS A 109 3.28 -4.52 -13.02
N ASN A 110 4.12 -3.60 -12.53
CA ASN A 110 5.37 -3.97 -11.84
C ASN A 110 5.16 -5.02 -10.73
N ASP A 111 4.14 -4.86 -9.90
CA ASP A 111 3.89 -5.69 -8.72
C ASP A 111 2.58 -6.47 -8.77
N CYS A 112 1.79 -6.30 -9.81
CA CYS A 112 0.50 -6.95 -9.94
C CYS A 112 0.13 -7.26 -11.40
N ILE A 113 -0.76 -8.23 -11.56
CA ILE A 113 -1.43 -8.51 -12.82
C ILE A 113 -2.85 -7.99 -12.73
N VAL A 114 -3.30 -7.28 -13.75
CA VAL A 114 -4.71 -6.89 -13.88
C VAL A 114 -5.34 -7.72 -15.00
N ILE A 115 -6.32 -8.53 -14.64
CA ILE A 115 -7.19 -9.18 -15.62
C ILE A 115 -8.42 -8.30 -15.79
N ARG A 116 -8.54 -7.72 -16.95
CA ARG A 116 -9.67 -6.88 -17.33
C ARG A 116 -10.72 -7.70 -18.07
N ALA A 117 -11.93 -7.75 -17.52
CA ALA A 117 -13.06 -8.41 -18.12
C ALA A 117 -14.03 -7.35 -18.66
N TYR A 118 -14.34 -7.42 -19.96
CA TYR A 118 -15.17 -6.42 -20.63
C TYR A 118 -16.65 -6.80 -20.57
N LYS A 119 -17.50 -5.77 -20.41
CA LYS A 119 -18.95 -5.86 -20.45
C LYS A 119 -19.43 -5.29 -21.78
N ASN A 120 -20.22 -6.06 -22.49
CA ASN A 120 -20.69 -5.71 -23.84
C ASN A 120 -22.20 -5.42 -23.88
N GLY A 121 -22.89 -5.38 -22.74
CA GLY A 121 -24.35 -5.20 -22.65
C GLY A 121 -25.13 -6.50 -22.85
N GLU A 122 -24.48 -7.65 -22.60
CA GLU A 122 -25.04 -8.98 -22.88
C GLU A 122 -25.26 -9.80 -21.61
N ILE A 123 -25.96 -10.94 -21.74
CA ILE A 123 -26.31 -11.82 -20.59
C ILE A 123 -25.07 -12.33 -19.85
N LEU A 124 -23.90 -12.39 -20.52
CA LEU A 124 -22.65 -12.83 -19.90
C LEU A 124 -22.02 -11.78 -18.96
N ASP A 125 -22.50 -10.54 -18.98
CA ASP A 125 -21.95 -9.44 -18.17
C ASP A 125 -22.14 -9.66 -16.65
N ASP A 126 -23.22 -10.33 -16.26
CA ASP A 126 -23.42 -10.68 -14.85
C ASP A 126 -22.37 -11.69 -14.37
N LEU A 127 -21.98 -12.64 -15.22
CA LEU A 127 -20.91 -13.59 -14.90
C LEU A 127 -19.56 -12.90 -14.77
N VAL A 128 -19.32 -11.82 -15.52
CA VAL A 128 -18.07 -11.04 -15.47
C VAL A 128 -17.79 -10.49 -14.08
N LYS A 129 -18.79 -10.26 -13.25
CA LYS A 129 -18.61 -9.75 -11.88
C LYS A 129 -18.16 -10.83 -10.89
N GLU A 130 -18.40 -12.11 -11.18
CA GLU A 130 -18.23 -13.23 -10.24
C GLU A 130 -17.01 -14.11 -10.54
N ILE A 131 -16.28 -13.88 -11.63
CA ILE A 131 -15.15 -14.73 -12.05
C ILE A 131 -13.88 -14.55 -11.20
N GLY A 132 -13.85 -13.61 -10.26
CA GLY A 132 -12.65 -13.27 -9.48
C GLY A 132 -12.05 -14.44 -8.71
N GLU A 133 -12.86 -15.19 -7.98
CA GLU A 133 -12.40 -16.38 -7.23
C GLU A 133 -11.90 -17.49 -8.17
N GLY A 134 -12.62 -17.71 -9.29
CA GLY A 134 -12.20 -18.65 -10.31
C GLY A 134 -10.86 -18.27 -10.94
N LEU A 135 -10.65 -16.99 -11.23
CA LEU A 135 -9.36 -16.47 -11.71
C LEU A 135 -8.25 -16.63 -10.68
N GLN A 136 -8.51 -16.35 -9.39
CA GLN A 136 -7.56 -16.56 -8.30
C GLN A 136 -7.09 -18.01 -8.23
N ALA A 137 -8.02 -18.96 -8.22
CA ALA A 137 -7.70 -20.39 -8.21
C ALA A 137 -6.92 -20.83 -9.45
N PHE A 138 -7.32 -20.35 -10.62
CA PHE A 138 -6.70 -20.68 -11.90
C PHE A 138 -5.28 -20.12 -12.05
N LEU A 139 -5.08 -18.85 -11.64
CA LEU A 139 -3.78 -18.17 -11.71
C LEU A 139 -2.86 -18.58 -10.56
N LYS A 140 -3.42 -19.11 -9.46
CA LYS A 140 -2.71 -19.35 -8.17
C LYS A 140 -2.06 -18.07 -7.63
N LEU A 141 -2.74 -16.95 -7.79
CA LEU A 141 -2.34 -15.63 -7.32
C LEU A 141 -3.42 -15.07 -6.40
N LYS A 142 -3.03 -14.32 -5.39
CA LYS A 142 -3.96 -13.65 -4.48
C LYS A 142 -4.66 -12.52 -5.20
N LEU A 143 -5.99 -12.54 -5.23
CA LEU A 143 -6.80 -11.41 -5.70
C LEU A 143 -6.81 -10.35 -4.60
N ILE A 144 -6.22 -9.19 -4.85
CA ILE A 144 -6.13 -8.10 -3.88
C ILE A 144 -7.23 -7.05 -4.05
N ARG A 145 -7.83 -6.98 -5.25
CA ARG A 145 -8.83 -5.97 -5.55
C ARG A 145 -9.69 -6.39 -6.75
N THR A 146 -10.97 -6.06 -6.67
CA THR A 146 -11.90 -6.06 -7.82
C THR A 146 -12.47 -4.65 -7.96
N LYS A 147 -12.37 -4.07 -9.16
CA LYS A 147 -12.96 -2.78 -9.50
C LYS A 147 -14.01 -2.99 -10.58
N ASP A 148 -15.27 -2.84 -10.21
CA ASP A 148 -16.40 -2.95 -11.15
C ASP A 148 -16.76 -1.57 -11.70
N GLU A 149 -16.69 -1.43 -13.03
CA GLU A 149 -17.03 -0.23 -13.78
C GLU A 149 -18.16 -0.53 -14.77
N ALA A 150 -18.75 0.50 -15.36
CA ALA A 150 -19.88 0.34 -16.29
C ALA A 150 -19.55 -0.56 -17.49
N PHE A 151 -18.31 -0.48 -18.01
CA PHE A 151 -17.91 -1.19 -19.22
C PHE A 151 -16.91 -2.32 -19.00
N GLN A 152 -16.42 -2.50 -17.79
CA GLN A 152 -15.40 -3.48 -17.47
C GLN A 152 -15.34 -3.79 -15.97
N THR A 153 -14.81 -4.95 -15.63
CA THR A 153 -14.41 -5.30 -14.27
C THR A 153 -12.92 -5.63 -14.28
N ASP A 154 -12.13 -4.91 -13.49
CA ASP A 154 -10.69 -5.13 -13.33
C ASP A 154 -10.44 -5.99 -12.09
N TYR A 155 -9.81 -7.15 -12.28
CA TYR A 155 -9.34 -8.05 -11.23
C TYR A 155 -7.84 -7.89 -11.05
N VAL A 156 -7.40 -7.42 -9.89
CA VAL A 156 -6.00 -7.13 -9.58
C VAL A 156 -5.43 -8.26 -8.74
N PHE A 157 -4.42 -8.95 -9.27
CA PHE A 157 -3.72 -10.05 -8.61
C PHE A 157 -2.32 -9.65 -8.20
N GLU A 158 -1.92 -10.01 -7.00
CA GLU A 158 -0.58 -9.78 -6.48
C GLU A 158 0.43 -10.77 -7.07
N ILE A 159 1.54 -10.26 -7.64
CA ILE A 159 2.65 -11.10 -8.12
C ILE A 159 3.73 -11.24 -7.04
N VAL A 160 4.01 -10.12 -6.36
CA VAL A 160 5.00 -10.04 -5.30
C VAL A 160 4.28 -9.62 -4.05
N SER A 161 4.14 -10.51 -3.08
CA SER A 161 3.50 -10.18 -1.80
C SER A 161 4.27 -9.05 -1.13
N ASP A 162 3.53 -8.07 -0.64
CA ASP A 162 4.11 -7.07 0.24
C ASP A 162 4.45 -7.75 1.58
N LYS A 163 5.69 -7.64 2.00
CA LYS A 163 6.12 -8.27 3.24
C LYS A 163 6.01 -7.30 4.38
N ARG A 164 5.50 -7.79 5.49
CA ARG A 164 5.52 -7.05 6.75
C ARG A 164 6.96 -6.75 7.18
N LEU A 165 7.18 -5.63 7.83
CA LEU A 165 8.45 -5.37 8.49
C LEU A 165 8.57 -6.27 9.73
N ILE A 166 9.75 -6.83 9.93
CA ILE A 166 10.07 -7.59 11.14
C ILE A 166 11.16 -6.81 11.88
N PHE A 167 10.85 -6.37 13.08
CA PHE A 167 11.83 -5.77 13.97
C PHE A 167 12.54 -6.88 14.74
N SER A 168 13.85 -6.97 14.57
CA SER A 168 14.72 -7.92 15.30
C SER A 168 16.02 -7.23 15.70
N LYS A 169 16.70 -7.76 16.69
CA LYS A 169 17.97 -7.20 17.24
C LYS A 169 19.09 -7.14 16.19
N SER A 170 19.01 -7.96 15.14
CA SER A 170 20.05 -8.08 14.10
C SER A 170 19.89 -7.13 12.91
N GLN A 171 18.79 -6.37 12.81
CA GLN A 171 18.58 -5.49 11.66
C GLN A 171 19.38 -4.20 11.77
N ASN A 172 20.21 -3.94 10.74
CA ASN A 172 20.91 -2.67 10.57
C ASN A 172 19.89 -1.51 10.45
N LYS A 173 20.00 -0.53 11.35
CA LYS A 173 19.21 0.69 11.41
C LYS A 173 19.50 1.56 10.17
N LYS A 174 18.88 1.29 9.02
CA LYS A 174 18.93 2.19 7.86
C LYS A 174 17.91 3.33 8.05
N TYR A 175 18.41 4.51 8.36
CA TYR A 175 17.64 5.76 8.34
C TYR A 175 17.44 6.19 6.88
N ILE A 176 16.20 6.17 6.39
CA ILE A 176 15.93 6.49 4.97
C ILE A 176 15.42 7.92 4.79
N ASN A 177 14.69 8.50 5.76
CA ASN A 177 14.23 9.89 5.68
C ASN A 177 13.70 10.38 7.02
N LYS A 178 13.92 11.68 7.35
CA LYS A 178 13.54 12.29 8.64
C LYS A 178 12.02 12.34 8.91
N THR A 179 11.15 12.17 7.90
CA THR A 179 9.69 12.34 8.04
C THR A 179 8.86 11.16 7.54
N VAL A 180 9.50 10.03 7.17
CA VAL A 180 8.82 8.88 6.57
C VAL A 180 8.57 7.78 7.60
N ILE A 181 7.31 7.35 7.70
CA ILE A 181 6.91 6.13 8.42
C ILE A 181 6.79 5.00 7.40
N GLN A 182 7.59 3.96 7.58
CA GLN A 182 7.52 2.74 6.81
C GLN A 182 6.68 1.70 7.56
N LEU A 183 5.67 1.12 6.90
CA LEU A 183 4.74 0.15 7.48
C LEU A 183 4.99 -1.27 6.99
N THR A 184 5.38 -1.42 5.70
CA THR A 184 5.74 -2.69 5.09
C THR A 184 6.96 -2.47 4.18
N GLU A 185 7.43 -3.48 3.46
CA GLU A 185 8.50 -3.28 2.46
C GLU A 185 8.11 -2.24 1.38
N LYS A 186 6.81 -2.12 1.06
CA LYS A 186 6.30 -1.25 -0.03
C LYS A 186 5.48 -0.06 0.48
N ILE A 187 4.76 -0.21 1.59
CA ILE A 187 3.86 0.83 2.11
C ILE A 187 4.63 1.73 3.06
N GLN A 188 4.74 2.99 2.69
CA GLN A 188 5.33 4.06 3.50
C GLN A 188 4.61 5.38 3.23
N TYR A 189 4.69 6.31 4.16
CA TYR A 189 4.16 7.66 3.95
C TYR A 189 4.97 8.72 4.70
N ASP A 190 4.92 9.92 4.18
CA ASP A 190 5.58 11.11 4.74
C ASP A 190 4.59 11.86 5.64
N VAL A 191 4.89 12.00 6.94
CA VAL A 191 4.01 12.68 7.91
C VAL A 191 3.80 14.16 7.61
N SER A 192 4.69 14.80 6.85
CA SER A 192 4.51 16.17 6.39
C SER A 192 3.36 16.32 5.37
N LYS A 193 3.02 15.23 4.69
CA LYS A 193 1.96 15.17 3.67
C LYS A 193 0.71 14.47 4.17
N VAL A 194 0.89 13.40 4.94
CA VAL A 194 -0.18 12.55 5.49
C VAL A 194 -0.17 12.72 7.00
N SER A 195 -0.93 13.70 7.47
CA SER A 195 -1.05 14.02 8.89
C SER A 195 -2.13 13.16 9.56
N HIS A 196 -1.97 12.96 10.84
CA HIS A 196 -2.88 12.26 11.73
C HIS A 196 -3.22 10.83 11.30
N GLY A 197 -3.47 9.99 12.27
CA GLY A 197 -3.78 8.59 12.05
C GLY A 197 -4.97 8.09 12.86
N LEU A 198 -5.64 7.09 12.29
CA LEU A 198 -6.69 6.32 12.95
C LEU A 198 -6.36 4.85 12.87
N THR A 199 -6.32 4.19 14.01
CA THR A 199 -6.15 2.73 14.08
C THR A 199 -7.32 2.13 14.84
N VAL A 200 -8.11 1.31 14.15
CA VAL A 200 -9.23 0.60 14.77
C VAL A 200 -8.96 -0.89 14.72
N GLY A 201 -9.17 -1.58 15.84
CA GLY A 201 -9.01 -3.03 15.90
C GLY A 201 -9.43 -3.62 17.23
N SER A 202 -10.03 -4.80 17.19
CA SER A 202 -10.43 -5.54 18.39
C SER A 202 -9.23 -5.98 19.22
N THR A 203 -9.47 -6.41 20.45
CA THR A 203 -8.43 -7.01 21.29
C THR A 203 -7.82 -8.22 20.57
N GLY A 204 -6.49 -8.32 20.57
CA GLY A 204 -5.75 -9.40 19.90
C GLY A 204 -5.55 -9.19 18.38
N SER A 205 -6.03 -8.09 17.80
CA SER A 205 -5.86 -7.80 16.36
C SER A 205 -4.45 -7.31 15.96
N GLY A 206 -3.53 -7.10 16.91
CA GLY A 206 -2.19 -6.54 16.64
C GLY A 206 -2.10 -5.01 16.77
N LYS A 207 -3.16 -4.35 17.28
CA LYS A 207 -3.22 -2.88 17.43
C LYS A 207 -2.05 -2.31 18.23
N THR A 208 -1.73 -2.89 19.39
CA THR A 208 -0.61 -2.43 20.25
C THR A 208 0.72 -2.53 19.53
N MET A 209 1.00 -3.62 18.80
CA MET A 209 2.22 -3.76 18.00
C MET A 209 2.32 -2.68 16.91
N PHE A 210 1.21 -2.39 16.24
CA PHE A 210 1.16 -1.34 15.23
C PHE A 210 1.42 0.04 15.82
N ILE A 211 0.79 0.38 16.96
CA ILE A 211 1.03 1.65 17.67
C ILE A 211 2.48 1.75 18.11
N ASN A 212 3.06 0.71 18.70
CA ASN A 212 4.45 0.68 19.12
C ASN A 212 5.41 0.88 17.94
N SER A 213 5.14 0.30 16.78
CA SER A 213 5.95 0.53 15.57
C SER A 213 5.92 1.99 15.11
N LYS A 214 4.78 2.66 15.24
CA LYS A 214 4.65 4.10 14.95
C LYS A 214 5.36 4.96 16.00
N ILE A 215 5.28 4.60 17.29
CA ILE A 215 6.03 5.28 18.35
C ILE A 215 7.52 5.26 18.04
N LEU A 216 8.09 4.09 17.68
CA LEU A 216 9.49 3.99 17.26
C LEU A 216 9.81 4.84 16.03
N ALA A 217 8.90 4.87 15.05
CA ALA A 217 9.09 5.69 13.85
C ALA A 217 9.14 7.19 14.20
N TYR A 218 8.26 7.66 15.09
CA TYR A 218 8.29 9.05 15.56
C TYR A 218 9.50 9.35 16.46
N ALA A 219 9.91 8.40 17.31
CA ALA A 219 11.15 8.55 18.11
C ALA A 219 12.38 8.72 17.20
N LYS A 220 12.47 7.95 16.09
CA LYS A 220 13.50 8.11 15.05
C LYS A 220 13.51 9.51 14.40
N MET A 221 12.37 10.18 14.36
CA MET A 221 12.23 11.56 13.88
C MET A 221 12.62 12.61 14.93
N LYS A 222 13.05 12.20 16.11
CA LYS A 222 13.24 13.05 17.30
C LYS A 222 11.95 13.79 17.69
N ALA A 223 10.79 13.15 17.48
CA ALA A 223 9.50 13.74 17.80
C ALA A 223 9.31 13.87 19.31
N ASP A 224 8.63 14.94 19.71
CA ASP A 224 8.12 15.07 21.07
C ASP A 224 6.83 14.24 21.21
N ILE A 225 6.91 13.14 21.98
CA ILE A 225 5.86 12.10 22.04
C ILE A 225 5.05 12.25 23.32
N PHE A 226 3.73 12.37 23.16
CA PHE A 226 2.76 12.39 24.24
C PHE A 226 1.84 11.17 24.15
N ILE A 227 1.53 10.57 25.31
CA ILE A 227 0.67 9.39 25.43
C ILE A 227 -0.55 9.71 26.27
N CYS A 228 -1.73 9.45 25.72
CA CYS A 228 -3.01 9.52 26.40
C CYS A 228 -3.60 8.10 26.49
N ASP A 229 -3.53 7.48 27.66
CA ASP A 229 -4.04 6.11 27.91
C ASP A 229 -5.05 6.11 29.08
N PRO A 230 -6.32 6.37 28.81
CA PRO A 230 -7.37 6.41 29.84
C PRO A 230 -7.67 5.04 30.48
N LYS A 231 -7.19 3.96 29.89
CA LYS A 231 -7.32 2.60 30.45
C LYS A 231 -6.18 2.27 31.43
N ASN A 232 -5.13 3.07 31.47
CA ASN A 232 -3.90 2.82 32.22
C ASN A 232 -3.35 1.41 31.92
N ALA A 233 -3.28 1.09 30.61
CA ALA A 233 -2.80 -0.19 30.07
C ALA A 233 -1.32 -0.08 29.64
N ASP A 234 -0.91 -0.86 28.64
CA ASP A 234 0.50 -1.01 28.22
C ASP A 234 1.19 0.33 27.87
N LEU A 235 0.50 1.24 27.17
CA LEU A 235 1.10 2.52 26.78
C LEU A 235 1.39 3.42 27.98
N SER A 236 0.64 3.30 29.07
CA SER A 236 0.91 4.04 30.30
C SER A 236 2.24 3.64 30.97
N LEU A 237 2.75 2.45 30.67
CA LEU A 237 4.02 1.95 31.21
C LEU A 237 5.24 2.64 30.57
N LEU A 238 5.05 3.35 29.47
CA LEU A 238 6.11 4.17 28.85
C LEU A 238 6.60 5.30 29.79
N LYS A 239 5.90 5.61 30.86
CA LYS A 239 6.39 6.49 31.92
C LYS A 239 7.68 6.00 32.63
N TYR A 240 8.06 4.74 32.41
CA TYR A 240 9.27 4.15 32.95
C TYR A 240 10.43 4.15 31.94
N VAL A 241 10.19 4.53 30.69
CA VAL A 241 11.21 4.67 29.64
C VAL A 241 12.14 5.83 30.00
N GLU A 242 13.45 5.56 30.02
CA GLU A 242 14.45 6.59 30.28
C GLU A 242 14.48 7.63 29.15
N GLY A 243 14.54 8.92 29.52
CA GLY A 243 14.49 10.01 28.56
C GLY A 243 13.09 10.47 28.14
N LEU A 244 12.02 9.67 28.36
CA LEU A 244 10.65 10.12 28.11
C LEU A 244 10.07 10.83 29.34
N PRO A 245 9.68 12.14 29.25
CA PRO A 245 9.18 12.85 30.42
C PRO A 245 7.88 12.25 30.95
N LYS A 246 7.83 11.98 32.25
CA LYS A 246 6.61 11.42 32.90
C LYS A 246 5.38 12.33 32.76
N SER A 247 5.59 13.63 32.55
CA SER A 247 4.52 14.61 32.29
C SER A 247 3.85 14.41 30.92
N HIS A 248 4.49 13.71 29.99
CA HIS A 248 3.96 13.40 28.66
C HIS A 248 3.00 12.19 28.68
N ILE A 249 2.83 11.53 29.82
CA ILE A 249 1.92 10.39 29.97
C ILE A 249 0.71 10.79 30.80
N GLY A 250 -0.46 10.82 30.17
CA GLY A 250 -1.75 11.10 30.76
C GLY A 250 -2.63 9.86 30.85
N VAL A 251 -3.02 9.49 32.10
CA VAL A 251 -3.94 8.36 32.35
C VAL A 251 -5.26 8.84 32.95
N SER A 252 -5.29 9.96 33.64
CA SER A 252 -6.51 10.54 34.17
C SER A 252 -7.09 11.58 33.20
N PRO A 253 -8.42 11.81 33.21
CA PRO A 253 -9.04 12.81 32.33
C PRO A 253 -8.38 14.19 32.40
N ASP A 254 -8.06 14.69 33.60
CA ASP A 254 -7.40 15.98 33.77
C ASP A 254 -6.01 16.03 33.14
N LYS A 255 -5.21 14.95 33.28
CA LYS A 255 -3.88 14.87 32.68
C LYS A 255 -3.97 14.79 31.16
N ILE A 256 -4.95 14.06 30.63
CA ILE A 256 -5.21 13.95 29.19
C ILE A 256 -5.56 15.32 28.63
N CYS A 257 -6.53 16.06 29.26
CA CYS A 257 -6.85 17.41 28.83
C CYS A 257 -5.65 18.37 28.93
N LYS A 258 -4.81 18.22 29.98
CA LYS A 258 -3.58 19.02 30.10
C LYS A 258 -2.62 18.76 28.94
N ILE A 259 -2.43 17.52 28.54
CA ILE A 259 -1.58 17.14 27.37
C ILE A 259 -2.14 17.75 26.09
N LEU A 260 -3.44 17.59 25.83
CA LEU A 260 -4.08 18.16 24.65
C LEU A 260 -3.91 19.67 24.59
N ARG A 261 -4.06 20.35 25.72
CA ARG A 261 -3.82 21.80 25.84
C ARG A 261 -2.38 22.15 25.53
N LEU A 262 -1.42 21.46 26.14
CA LEU A 262 0.01 21.70 25.92
C LEU A 262 0.40 21.60 24.44
N VAL A 263 -0.08 20.56 23.77
CA VAL A 263 0.22 20.37 22.33
C VAL A 263 -0.51 21.40 21.46
N ASN A 264 -1.72 21.81 21.84
CA ASN A 264 -2.41 22.90 21.15
C ASN A 264 -1.68 24.24 21.33
N ASP A 265 -1.20 24.55 22.55
CA ASP A 265 -0.46 25.77 22.84
C ASP A 265 0.89 25.77 22.12
N GLU A 266 1.59 24.64 22.05
CA GLU A 266 2.79 24.46 21.23
C GLU A 266 2.51 24.72 19.74
N MET A 267 1.42 24.16 19.21
CA MET A 267 1.01 24.38 17.82
C MET A 267 0.75 25.87 17.53
N GLU A 268 -0.02 26.57 18.36
CA GLU A 268 -0.29 27.98 18.18
C GLU A 268 0.97 28.83 18.35
N GLY A 269 1.86 28.48 19.30
CA GLY A 269 3.17 29.12 19.46
C GLY A 269 4.06 28.97 18.21
N ARG A 270 4.07 27.79 17.57
CA ARG A 270 4.76 27.60 16.28
C ARG A 270 4.17 28.48 15.18
N TYR A 271 2.84 28.64 15.14
CA TYR A 271 2.21 29.55 14.18
C TYR A 271 2.63 31.00 14.40
N GLU A 272 2.64 31.48 15.64
CA GLU A 272 3.08 32.82 15.96
C GLU A 272 4.56 33.06 15.63
N GLN A 273 5.42 32.10 15.93
CA GLN A 273 6.86 32.25 15.79
C GLN A 273 7.37 32.04 14.36
N TYR A 274 6.87 31.02 13.64
CA TYR A 274 7.43 30.57 12.36
C TYR A 274 6.54 30.86 11.16
N PHE A 275 5.22 31.04 11.36
CA PHE A 275 4.26 31.15 10.26
C PHE A 275 3.54 32.51 10.22
N SER A 276 3.99 33.49 10.96
CA SER A 276 3.41 34.84 11.02
C SER A 276 3.85 35.78 9.89
N ASP A 277 4.84 35.40 9.09
CA ASP A 277 5.41 36.21 8.00
C ASP A 277 5.09 35.61 6.62
N LYS A 278 4.99 36.47 5.61
CA LYS A 278 4.78 36.07 4.19
C LYS A 278 5.85 35.13 3.65
N SER A 279 7.06 35.12 4.23
CA SER A 279 8.15 34.21 3.85
C SER A 279 7.85 32.75 4.19
N ALA A 280 6.88 32.51 5.07
CA ALA A 280 6.40 31.19 5.45
C ALA A 280 5.34 30.62 4.49
N PHE A 281 4.93 31.37 3.46
CA PHE A 281 3.94 30.91 2.50
C PHE A 281 4.39 29.62 1.80
N GLY A 282 3.57 28.57 1.92
CA GLY A 282 3.84 27.24 1.36
C GLY A 282 4.86 26.40 2.14
N LYS A 283 5.42 26.90 3.24
CA LYS A 283 6.32 26.15 4.12
C LYS A 283 5.57 25.32 5.16
N THR A 284 6.27 24.33 5.70
CA THR A 284 5.82 23.43 6.78
C THR A 284 6.88 23.39 7.89
N PHE A 285 6.59 22.69 8.97
CA PHE A 285 7.54 22.47 10.07
C PHE A 285 8.90 21.92 9.60
N VAL A 286 8.94 21.14 8.50
CA VAL A 286 10.17 20.58 7.92
C VAL A 286 11.09 21.68 7.40
N ASP A 287 10.54 22.72 6.80
CA ASP A 287 11.29 23.84 6.24
C ASP A 287 11.98 24.71 7.32
N PHE A 288 11.52 24.57 8.56
CA PHE A 288 12.08 25.24 9.73
C PHE A 288 12.88 24.29 10.64
N ASP A 289 13.12 23.05 10.20
CA ASP A 289 13.82 21.98 10.94
C ASP A 289 13.21 21.71 12.35
N LEU A 290 11.88 21.90 12.47
CA LEU A 290 11.17 21.67 13.72
C LEU A 290 10.89 20.17 13.89
N PRO A 291 11.14 19.60 15.09
CA PRO A 291 10.77 18.22 15.36
C PRO A 291 9.24 18.07 15.36
N PRO A 292 8.70 16.92 14.91
CA PRO A 292 7.28 16.64 15.08
C PRO A 292 6.86 16.59 16.54
N VAL A 293 5.63 16.98 16.84
CA VAL A 293 4.96 16.73 18.13
C VAL A 293 3.81 15.78 17.86
N VAL A 294 3.71 14.67 18.60
CA VAL A 294 2.67 13.67 18.34
C VAL A 294 2.01 13.20 19.61
N ILE A 295 0.67 13.15 19.57
CA ILE A 295 -0.16 12.56 20.62
C ILE A 295 -0.61 11.19 20.18
N PHE A 296 -0.24 10.14 20.91
CA PHE A 296 -0.86 8.82 20.80
C PHE A 296 -2.01 8.75 21.79
N PHE A 297 -3.23 8.76 21.30
CA PHE A 297 -4.43 8.67 22.13
C PHE A 297 -5.05 7.26 22.00
N ASP A 298 -4.70 6.40 22.94
CA ASP A 298 -5.28 5.05 22.97
C ASP A 298 -6.68 5.06 23.58
N GLU A 299 -7.60 4.35 22.94
CA GLU A 299 -8.98 4.15 23.36
C GLU A 299 -9.71 5.46 23.76
N VAL A 300 -9.76 6.40 22.83
CA VAL A 300 -10.49 7.67 23.01
C VAL A 300 -11.91 7.48 23.53
N THR A 301 -12.58 6.38 23.12
CA THR A 301 -13.92 6.04 23.60
C THR A 301 -14.00 5.76 25.11
N ALA A 302 -12.93 5.27 25.72
CA ALA A 302 -12.87 5.08 27.16
C ALA A 302 -12.83 6.46 27.87
N PHE A 303 -12.01 7.39 27.39
CA PHE A 303 -11.99 8.76 27.90
C PHE A 303 -13.36 9.42 27.80
N MET A 304 -14.02 9.37 26.65
CA MET A 304 -15.33 10.00 26.42
C MET A 304 -16.42 9.47 27.37
N LYS A 305 -16.30 8.21 27.85
CA LYS A 305 -17.25 7.58 28.79
C LYS A 305 -16.95 7.86 30.25
N THR A 306 -15.69 8.09 30.60
CA THR A 306 -15.23 8.19 32.01
C THR A 306 -15.01 9.62 32.46
N ALA A 307 -14.75 10.54 31.56
CA ALA A 307 -14.51 11.94 31.87
C ALA A 307 -15.80 12.73 32.04
N ASP A 308 -15.77 13.78 32.87
CA ASP A 308 -16.85 14.70 33.01
C ASP A 308 -17.16 15.45 31.69
N LYS A 309 -18.42 15.83 31.47
CA LYS A 309 -18.88 16.51 30.25
C LYS A 309 -18.04 17.74 29.90
N LYS A 310 -17.57 18.49 30.89
CA LYS A 310 -16.72 19.67 30.72
C LYS A 310 -15.35 19.27 30.11
N LEU A 311 -14.70 18.26 30.68
CA LEU A 311 -13.43 17.77 30.19
C LEU A 311 -13.54 17.10 28.79
N VAL A 312 -14.66 16.41 28.54
CA VAL A 312 -14.96 15.87 27.20
C VAL A 312 -15.10 17.01 26.16
N SER A 313 -15.80 18.08 26.51
CA SER A 313 -15.97 19.24 25.62
C SER A 313 -14.63 19.91 25.33
N GLU A 314 -13.85 20.16 26.37
CA GLU A 314 -12.49 20.73 26.27
C GLU A 314 -11.56 19.87 25.41
N ALA A 315 -11.52 18.58 25.68
CA ALA A 315 -10.68 17.64 24.91
C ALA A 315 -11.07 17.61 23.43
N LYS A 316 -12.36 17.62 23.12
CA LYS A 316 -12.86 17.67 21.74
C LYS A 316 -12.42 18.96 21.03
N GLU A 317 -12.47 20.09 21.70
CA GLU A 317 -12.05 21.39 21.16
C GLU A 317 -10.56 21.38 20.78
N TYR A 318 -9.68 20.90 21.68
CA TYR A 318 -8.25 20.80 21.39
C TYR A 318 -7.95 19.76 20.31
N LEU A 319 -8.56 18.58 20.37
CA LEU A 319 -8.40 17.55 19.32
C LEU A 319 -8.80 18.09 17.96
N TYR A 320 -9.96 18.78 17.89
CA TYR A 320 -10.44 19.40 16.65
C TYR A 320 -9.43 20.45 16.14
N SER A 321 -8.97 21.34 17.01
CA SER A 321 -7.98 22.37 16.67
C SER A 321 -6.69 21.74 16.10
N ILE A 322 -6.12 20.76 16.81
CA ILE A 322 -4.86 20.10 16.38
C ILE A 322 -5.05 19.34 15.07
N ILE A 323 -6.16 18.60 14.91
CA ILE A 323 -6.43 17.83 13.70
C ILE A 323 -6.62 18.75 12.49
N MET A 324 -7.29 19.89 12.66
CA MET A 324 -7.56 20.81 11.56
C MET A 324 -6.36 21.67 11.15
N LYS A 325 -5.48 22.01 12.09
CA LYS A 325 -4.37 22.95 11.85
C LYS A 325 -2.99 22.29 11.94
N GLY A 326 -2.82 21.20 12.68
CA GLY A 326 -1.53 20.66 13.13
C GLY A 326 -0.56 20.29 12.01
N ARG A 327 -1.03 19.94 10.80
CA ARG A 327 -0.17 19.47 9.71
C ARG A 327 0.97 20.44 9.37
N GLN A 328 0.69 21.72 9.22
CA GLN A 328 1.70 22.71 8.85
C GLN A 328 2.70 22.92 9.98
N ALA A 329 2.22 22.97 11.22
CA ALA A 329 3.03 23.16 12.41
C ALA A 329 3.78 21.89 12.87
N GLY A 330 3.53 20.70 12.27
CA GLY A 330 4.13 19.45 12.67
C GLY A 330 3.56 18.84 13.96
N CYS A 331 2.31 19.19 14.32
CA CYS A 331 1.61 18.66 15.49
C CYS A 331 0.58 17.62 15.08
N PHE A 332 0.78 16.36 15.47
CA PHE A 332 0.01 15.21 14.98
C PHE A 332 -0.79 14.51 16.09
N VAL A 333 -1.84 13.81 15.68
CA VAL A 333 -2.62 12.94 16.56
C VAL A 333 -2.74 11.56 15.92
N GLU A 334 -2.41 10.54 16.67
CA GLU A 334 -2.61 9.12 16.35
C GLU A 334 -3.69 8.58 17.28
N ILE A 335 -4.88 8.44 16.74
CA ILE A 335 -6.05 7.96 17.49
C ILE A 335 -6.14 6.45 17.36
N SER A 336 -6.36 5.75 18.47
CA SER A 336 -6.69 4.34 18.44
C SER A 336 -7.96 4.03 19.22
N MET A 337 -8.70 3.03 18.75
CA MET A 337 -9.92 2.55 19.38
C MET A 337 -10.23 1.10 19.02
N GLN A 338 -11.02 0.43 19.86
CA GLN A 338 -11.43 -0.96 19.61
C GLN A 338 -12.59 -1.04 18.61
N ARG A 339 -13.47 -0.07 18.63
CA ARG A 339 -14.62 0.03 17.71
C ARG A 339 -14.75 1.46 17.22
N PRO A 340 -15.00 1.68 15.92
CA PRO A 340 -15.27 3.01 15.43
C PRO A 340 -16.58 3.53 16.03
N GLY A 341 -16.58 4.77 16.51
CA GLY A 341 -17.76 5.40 17.10
C GLY A 341 -17.93 6.83 16.55
N THR A 342 -19.15 7.17 16.18
CA THR A 342 -19.51 8.50 15.66
C THR A 342 -19.35 9.62 16.71
N GLU A 343 -19.31 9.27 17.99
CA GLU A 343 -19.12 10.21 19.10
C GLU A 343 -17.75 10.92 19.06
N VAL A 344 -16.75 10.24 18.45
CA VAL A 344 -15.36 10.71 18.36
C VAL A 344 -14.99 11.06 16.93
N LEU A 345 -15.52 10.29 15.98
CA LEU A 345 -15.20 10.38 14.55
C LEU A 345 -16.41 10.94 13.79
N ASP A 346 -16.69 12.22 14.00
CA ASP A 346 -17.56 12.88 13.04
C ASP A 346 -16.88 12.94 11.66
N GLY A 347 -17.68 13.17 10.61
CA GLY A 347 -17.16 13.13 9.24
C GLY A 347 -16.01 14.11 9.01
N ALA A 348 -16.07 15.30 9.62
CA ALA A 348 -15.06 16.36 9.43
C ALA A 348 -13.70 15.97 10.04
N ILE A 349 -13.70 15.38 11.24
CA ILE A 349 -12.49 14.85 11.89
C ILE A 349 -11.92 13.71 11.08
N ARG A 350 -12.75 12.73 10.71
CA ARG A 350 -12.33 11.53 9.98
C ARG A 350 -11.65 11.86 8.66
N ASP A 351 -12.15 12.85 7.92
CA ASP A 351 -11.60 13.28 6.64
C ASP A 351 -10.19 13.88 6.77
N GLN A 352 -9.81 14.36 7.95
CA GLN A 352 -8.47 14.88 8.23
C GLN A 352 -7.48 13.77 8.69
N LEU A 353 -7.97 12.59 9.06
CA LEU A 353 -7.11 11.47 9.46
C LEU A 353 -6.54 10.78 8.20
N GLY A 354 -5.35 11.20 7.80
CA GLY A 354 -4.74 10.82 6.52
C GLY A 354 -4.30 9.35 6.42
N CYS A 355 -3.96 8.71 7.54
CA CYS A 355 -3.64 7.28 7.60
C CYS A 355 -4.71 6.56 8.41
N ARG A 356 -5.58 5.77 7.75
CA ARG A 356 -6.68 5.05 8.41
C ARG A 356 -6.49 3.56 8.28
N VAL A 357 -6.53 2.86 9.42
CA VAL A 357 -6.22 1.43 9.52
C VAL A 357 -7.33 0.70 10.27
N ALA A 358 -7.75 -0.42 9.71
CA ALA A 358 -8.66 -1.39 10.33
C ALA A 358 -7.95 -2.73 10.49
N LEU A 359 -7.71 -3.18 11.73
CA LEU A 359 -7.01 -4.43 12.03
C LEU A 359 -7.97 -5.53 12.45
N GLY A 360 -7.73 -6.74 11.96
CA GLY A 360 -8.55 -7.92 12.22
C GLY A 360 -9.91 -7.86 11.50
N LYS A 361 -10.78 -8.78 11.89
CA LYS A 361 -12.13 -8.88 11.30
C LYS A 361 -13.04 -7.76 11.82
N MET A 362 -13.77 -7.14 10.90
CA MET A 362 -14.68 -6.06 11.22
C MET A 362 -16.00 -6.18 10.44
N SER A 363 -17.08 -5.63 10.98
CA SER A 363 -18.36 -5.56 10.26
C SER A 363 -18.32 -4.60 9.09
N LYS A 364 -19.21 -4.76 8.12
CA LYS A 364 -19.36 -3.80 7.00
C LYS A 364 -19.56 -2.36 7.47
N ASP A 365 -20.35 -2.17 8.52
CA ASP A 365 -20.57 -0.84 9.11
C ASP A 365 -19.29 -0.29 9.75
N GLY A 366 -18.48 -1.15 10.40
CA GLY A 366 -17.19 -0.77 10.92
C GLY A 366 -16.24 -0.28 9.81
N TYR A 367 -16.14 -1.02 8.70
CA TYR A 367 -15.35 -0.58 7.55
C TYR A 367 -15.87 0.73 6.97
N ARG A 368 -17.20 0.89 6.83
CA ARG A 368 -17.79 2.15 6.34
C ARG A 368 -17.48 3.33 7.25
N MET A 369 -17.45 3.13 8.57
CA MET A 369 -17.09 4.17 9.52
C MET A 369 -15.61 4.58 9.45
N ILE A 370 -14.72 3.70 9.02
CA ILE A 370 -13.28 3.98 8.94
C ILE A 370 -12.90 4.50 7.56
N PHE A 371 -13.41 3.88 6.50
CA PHE A 371 -12.94 4.06 5.13
C PHE A 371 -13.93 4.81 4.23
N ASP A 372 -15.11 5.21 4.73
CA ASP A 372 -16.23 5.77 3.98
C ASP A 372 -16.85 4.81 2.96
N THR A 373 -16.32 3.59 2.87
CA THR A 373 -16.80 2.52 2.01
C THR A 373 -16.74 1.17 2.71
N ALA A 374 -17.63 0.28 2.34
CA ALA A 374 -17.55 -1.14 2.66
C ALA A 374 -17.61 -2.00 1.39
N ASP A 375 -17.53 -1.35 0.22
CA ASP A 375 -17.57 -1.99 -1.08
C ASP A 375 -16.15 -2.27 -1.58
N PHE A 376 -15.52 -3.24 -0.95
CA PHE A 376 -14.21 -3.77 -1.33
C PHE A 376 -14.11 -5.24 -0.92
N ASN A 377 -13.23 -5.99 -1.56
CA ASN A 377 -12.99 -7.38 -1.21
C ASN A 377 -12.15 -7.47 0.06
N TYR A 378 -12.73 -7.98 1.12
CA TYR A 378 -12.01 -8.28 2.34
C TYR A 378 -11.79 -9.78 2.50
N TYR A 379 -10.57 -10.12 2.86
CA TYR A 379 -10.15 -11.49 3.12
C TYR A 379 -10.15 -11.76 4.60
N ASP A 380 -10.67 -12.90 4.99
CA ASP A 380 -10.46 -13.42 6.31
C ASP A 380 -9.02 -13.90 6.43
N SER A 381 -8.26 -13.26 7.32
CA SER A 381 -6.90 -13.65 7.66
C SER A 381 -6.82 -13.93 9.16
N ASP A 382 -6.20 -15.05 9.51
CA ASP A 382 -5.92 -15.40 10.91
C ASP A 382 -4.56 -14.85 11.39
N VAL A 383 -3.87 -14.09 10.53
CA VAL A 383 -2.58 -13.46 10.85
C VAL A 383 -2.81 -12.27 11.78
N ILE A 384 -2.21 -12.30 12.97
CA ILE A 384 -2.24 -11.18 13.91
C ILE A 384 -1.54 -9.98 13.26
N GLY A 385 -2.19 -8.82 13.29
CA GLY A 385 -1.71 -7.60 12.64
C GLY A 385 -2.12 -7.47 11.17
N SER A 386 -2.88 -8.43 10.63
CA SER A 386 -3.48 -8.26 9.30
C SER A 386 -4.66 -7.30 9.33
N GLY A 387 -4.87 -6.57 8.25
CA GLY A 387 -5.95 -5.61 8.13
C GLY A 387 -5.95 -4.85 6.83
N TYR A 388 -6.62 -3.70 6.85
CA TYR A 388 -6.76 -2.82 5.69
C TYR A 388 -6.31 -1.41 6.03
N ILE A 389 -5.73 -0.73 5.05
CA ILE A 389 -5.19 0.61 5.18
C ILE A 389 -5.62 1.50 4.02
N ILE A 390 -5.90 2.76 4.33
CA ILE A 390 -5.97 3.88 3.39
C ILE A 390 -4.91 4.91 3.79
N ILE A 391 -4.23 5.48 2.80
CA ILE A 391 -3.28 6.58 2.97
C ILE A 391 -3.65 7.69 2.00
N ALA A 392 -4.01 8.85 2.52
CA ALA A 392 -4.46 10.00 1.74
C ALA A 392 -3.47 10.34 0.62
N GLY A 393 -3.97 10.46 -0.61
CA GLY A 393 -3.17 10.77 -1.79
C GLY A 393 -2.28 9.63 -2.33
N GLN A 394 -2.20 8.48 -1.64
CA GLN A 394 -1.37 7.33 -2.06
C GLN A 394 -2.18 6.05 -2.23
N ILE A 395 -2.92 5.64 -1.20
CA ILE A 395 -3.74 4.43 -1.17
C ILE A 395 -5.18 4.89 -0.91
N ILE A 396 -5.93 5.11 -2.00
CA ILE A 396 -7.28 5.68 -1.96
C ILE A 396 -8.39 4.66 -1.69
N GLU A 397 -8.09 3.38 -1.86
CA GLU A 397 -9.03 2.28 -1.58
C GLU A 397 -8.45 1.36 -0.51
N PRO A 398 -9.30 0.78 0.36
CA PRO A 398 -8.85 -0.12 1.41
C PRO A 398 -8.00 -1.26 0.84
N THR A 399 -6.71 -1.26 1.17
CA THR A 399 -5.72 -2.22 0.68
C THR A 399 -5.27 -3.10 1.84
N TYR A 400 -5.25 -4.41 1.61
CA TYR A 400 -4.76 -5.37 2.59
C TYR A 400 -3.27 -5.13 2.89
N PHE A 401 -2.91 -5.19 4.15
CA PHE A 401 -1.53 -5.16 4.61
C PHE A 401 -1.38 -5.94 5.92
N GLU A 402 -0.15 -6.20 6.30
CA GLU A 402 0.21 -6.74 7.60
C GLU A 402 1.09 -5.74 8.33
N THR A 403 0.71 -5.43 9.58
CA THR A 403 1.45 -4.48 10.42
C THR A 403 2.87 -4.97 10.67
N PRO A 404 3.82 -4.08 10.98
CA PRO A 404 5.12 -4.47 11.50
C PRO A 404 4.99 -5.46 12.66
N PHE A 405 5.95 -6.36 12.75
CA PHE A 405 6.01 -7.41 13.78
C PHE A 405 7.30 -7.28 14.57
N PHE A 406 7.21 -7.45 15.88
CA PHE A 406 8.35 -7.52 16.76
C PHE A 406 8.67 -8.99 17.03
N ASP A 407 9.89 -9.39 16.69
CA ASP A 407 10.37 -10.74 16.94
C ASP A 407 10.66 -10.92 18.44
N ASP A 408 10.72 -12.16 18.90
CA ASP A 408 10.90 -12.49 20.33
C ASP A 408 12.23 -11.94 20.93
N ASP A 409 13.22 -11.68 20.06
CA ASP A 409 14.52 -11.11 20.44
C ASP A 409 14.55 -9.57 20.50
N PHE A 410 13.46 -8.90 20.08
CA PHE A 410 13.38 -7.44 20.00
C PHE A 410 12.78 -6.84 21.28
N ASP A 411 13.57 -6.06 22.00
CA ASP A 411 13.10 -5.27 23.15
C ASP A 411 12.69 -3.86 22.69
N PHE A 412 11.38 -3.63 22.69
CA PHE A 412 10.80 -2.35 22.30
C PHE A 412 11.21 -1.20 23.25
N ILE A 413 11.34 -1.48 24.56
CA ILE A 413 11.70 -0.47 25.57
C ILE A 413 13.17 -0.10 25.40
N GLU A 414 14.07 -1.09 25.32
CA GLU A 414 15.51 -0.87 25.07
C GLU A 414 15.72 -0.04 23.80
N GLU A 415 15.05 -0.39 22.69
CA GLU A 415 15.15 0.35 21.43
C GLU A 415 14.65 1.79 21.56
N LEU A 416 13.57 2.03 22.31
CA LEU A 416 13.01 3.37 22.50
C LEU A 416 13.94 4.24 23.36
N GLU A 417 14.53 3.67 24.40
CA GLU A 417 15.51 4.35 25.26
C GLU A 417 16.77 4.75 24.49
N GLU A 418 17.27 3.91 23.57
CA GLU A 418 18.39 4.27 22.70
C GLU A 418 18.13 5.53 21.85
N TYR A 419 16.89 5.71 21.35
CA TYR A 419 16.54 6.93 20.60
C TYR A 419 16.54 8.17 21.49
N TYR A 420 16.05 8.05 22.72
CA TYR A 420 16.07 9.17 23.68
C TYR A 420 17.49 9.47 24.19
N ALA A 421 18.30 8.46 24.43
CA ALA A 421 19.72 8.63 24.84
C ALA A 421 20.53 9.38 23.75
N GLY A 422 20.34 9.03 22.47
CA GLY A 422 20.96 9.74 21.35
C GLY A 422 20.54 11.22 21.25
N ASN A 423 19.32 11.57 21.64
CA ASN A 423 18.86 12.96 21.67
C ASN A 423 19.48 13.79 22.80
N ILE A 424 19.88 13.16 23.91
CA ILE A 424 20.51 13.85 25.04
C ILE A 424 21.93 14.31 24.70
N PHE A 425 22.68 13.51 23.93
CA PHE A 425 24.06 13.84 23.55
C PHE A 425 24.19 14.96 22.50
N GLU A 426 23.12 15.22 21.71
CA GLU A 426 23.13 16.29 20.70
C GLU A 426 22.58 17.63 21.23
N SER A 427 21.98 17.68 22.43
CA SER A 427 21.47 18.90 23.07
C SER A 427 22.49 19.62 23.92
N ASP A 428 23.65 19.01 24.15
CA ASP A 428 24.78 19.56 24.97
C ASP A 428 25.95 20.07 24.08
N GLU A 429 25.82 20.09 22.75
CA GLU A 429 26.71 20.76 21.81
C GLU A 429 26.02 22.00 21.16
#